data_15d62006d57060b4f1054375b6757a51
#
_entry.id   15d62006d57060b4f1054375b6757a51
#
_cell.length_a   1.000
_cell.length_b   1.000
_cell.length_c   1.000
_cell.angle_alpha   90.00
_cell.angle_beta   90.00
_cell.angle_gamma   90.00
#
_symmetry.space_group_name_H-M   'P 1'
#
loop_
_entity.id
_entity.type
_entity.pdbx_description
1 polymer ?
#
loop_
_entity_poly.entity_id
_entity_poly.type
_entity_poly.pdbx_seq_one_letter_code
_entity_poly.pdbx_strand_id
1 'polypeptide(L)'
;HSGVVTFDNDNYKTADTVVVTLDDQDLNTDSELTDVYIVTAGGDLVGAGTSSHVLDITFNDQTWTAAGADYTDGSPDDGLFASGFTIVETAVDSGIFVGTFQVPSTYYDAGQLATVTTTGTDIEVNYQDYRDQSGETIEVGAGAAINANTGSIALDRTVYPVPYGASSTTGQSGFKQHATASSTLLDAGNVTVHVRVTDADYDVSAAGEDKIQDTTVTFKLQRGSNSTTVFTAGNAAYPITEVSPNSGVFEWDQSIGFADGPTTDCPSQFAGKGSGGNQACILQGDIITVTYTDTADASGQSQTVTDSATFDLRNGVLQSDKSVY
;
A
#
# COMPACT_ATOMS: atom_id res chain seq x y z
N HIS A 1 17.57 40.44 -7.38
CA HIS A 1 17.52 39.71 -6.12
C HIS A 1 17.97 38.27 -6.35
N SER A 2 18.49 37.57 -5.36
CA SER A 2 18.76 36.14 -5.52
C SER A 2 17.58 35.37 -4.95
N GLY A 3 16.96 34.57 -5.76
CA GLY A 3 15.82 33.72 -5.40
C GLY A 3 16.22 32.67 -4.37
N VAL A 4 15.27 32.30 -3.51
CA VAL A 4 15.38 31.18 -2.55
C VAL A 4 14.08 30.38 -2.56
N VAL A 5 14.18 29.07 -2.68
CA VAL A 5 13.03 28.18 -2.59
C VAL A 5 13.18 27.23 -1.41
N THR A 6 12.08 26.93 -0.73
CA THR A 6 12.07 26.04 0.45
C THR A 6 10.79 25.22 0.52
N PHE A 7 10.87 24.07 1.15
CA PHE A 7 9.72 23.30 1.66
C PHE A 7 9.44 23.67 3.12
N ASP A 8 8.21 23.44 3.58
CA ASP A 8 7.79 23.61 4.96
C ASP A 8 8.25 22.48 5.90
N ASN A 9 8.59 21.32 5.34
CA ASN A 9 9.09 20.16 6.09
C ASN A 9 10.23 19.46 5.34
N ASP A 10 11.06 18.73 6.09
CA ASP A 10 12.14 17.90 5.54
C ASP A 10 11.68 16.46 5.22
N ASN A 11 10.47 16.08 5.65
CA ASN A 11 9.91 14.75 5.48
C ASN A 11 8.40 14.82 5.24
N TYR A 12 7.94 14.03 4.30
CA TYR A 12 6.53 13.87 3.94
C TYR A 12 6.15 12.39 3.84
N LYS A 13 4.88 12.11 3.76
CA LYS A 13 4.31 10.83 3.30
C LYS A 13 3.40 11.07 2.09
N THR A 14 3.00 10.01 1.42
CA THR A 14 2.02 10.07 0.33
C THR A 14 0.75 10.79 0.80
N ALA A 15 0.18 11.62 -0.07
CA ALA A 15 -0.97 12.48 0.17
C ALA A 15 -0.78 13.63 1.18
N ASP A 16 0.36 13.79 1.81
CA ASP A 16 0.64 14.99 2.59
C ASP A 16 0.59 16.24 1.71
N THR A 17 0.16 17.34 2.30
CA THR A 17 0.23 18.64 1.66
C THR A 17 1.61 19.24 1.82
N VAL A 18 2.28 19.48 0.71
CA VAL A 18 3.56 20.16 0.63
C VAL A 18 3.32 21.66 0.46
N VAL A 19 4.03 22.48 1.21
CA VAL A 19 4.04 23.93 1.04
C VAL A 19 5.39 24.35 0.45
N VAL A 20 5.35 24.95 -0.73
CA VAL A 20 6.51 25.57 -1.38
C VAL A 20 6.50 27.04 -1.10
N THR A 21 7.61 27.58 -0.60
CA THR A 21 7.83 29.02 -0.46
C THR A 21 8.96 29.45 -1.38
N LEU A 22 8.68 30.40 -2.26
CA LEU A 22 9.64 31.04 -3.16
C LEU A 22 9.79 32.51 -2.75
N ASP A 23 10.99 32.93 -2.40
CA ASP A 23 11.34 34.33 -2.11
C ASP A 23 12.17 34.87 -3.27
N ASP A 24 11.56 35.68 -4.11
CA ASP A 24 12.21 36.37 -5.21
C ASP A 24 11.49 37.70 -5.53
N GLN A 25 12.19 38.81 -5.22
CA GLN A 25 11.68 40.14 -5.49
C GLN A 25 11.58 40.48 -6.98
N ASP A 26 12.29 39.76 -7.84
CA ASP A 26 12.25 39.98 -9.28
C ASP A 26 10.92 39.47 -9.92
N LEU A 27 10.17 38.63 -9.19
CA LEU A 27 8.84 38.18 -9.53
C LEU A 27 7.71 39.09 -9.03
N ASN A 28 8.03 40.07 -8.15
CA ASN A 28 7.06 41.08 -7.72
C ASN A 28 6.93 42.17 -8.79
N THR A 29 5.89 42.04 -9.61
CA THR A 29 5.66 42.90 -10.79
C THR A 29 4.69 44.02 -10.53
N ASP A 30 3.83 43.91 -9.49
CA ASP A 30 2.82 44.89 -9.13
C ASP A 30 2.90 45.22 -7.62
N SER A 31 3.38 46.40 -7.26
CA SER A 31 3.48 46.83 -5.88
C SER A 31 2.16 47.25 -5.22
N GLU A 32 1.05 47.24 -5.93
CA GLU A 32 -0.27 47.59 -5.41
C GLU A 32 -1.22 46.40 -5.28
N LEU A 33 -0.93 45.28 -5.97
CA LEU A 33 -1.70 44.03 -5.97
C LEU A 33 -0.79 42.86 -5.64
N THR A 34 -1.35 41.79 -5.10
CA THR A 34 -0.61 40.53 -4.93
C THR A 34 -0.42 39.85 -6.28
N ASP A 35 0.80 39.50 -6.59
CA ASP A 35 1.12 38.71 -7.78
C ASP A 35 0.75 37.24 -7.61
N VAL A 36 0.29 36.62 -8.71
CA VAL A 36 -0.15 35.21 -8.74
C VAL A 36 0.43 34.55 -9.97
N TYR A 37 1.11 33.42 -9.77
CA TYR A 37 1.65 32.61 -10.85
C TYR A 37 1.11 31.20 -10.80
N ILE A 38 0.88 30.62 -11.97
CA ILE A 38 0.49 29.21 -12.10
C ILE A 38 1.72 28.42 -12.53
N VAL A 39 2.11 27.42 -11.75
CA VAL A 39 3.15 26.46 -12.15
C VAL A 39 2.51 25.44 -13.06
N THR A 40 2.99 25.33 -14.29
CA THR A 40 2.46 24.45 -15.32
C THR A 40 3.29 23.17 -15.46
N ALA A 41 2.87 22.29 -16.35
CA ALA A 41 3.50 21.03 -16.65
C ALA A 41 5.01 21.10 -16.93
N GLY A 42 5.48 22.06 -17.63
CA GLY A 42 6.91 22.20 -17.93
C GLY A 42 7.70 22.94 -16.83
N GLY A 43 7.12 23.14 -15.64
CA GLY A 43 7.74 23.96 -14.61
C GLY A 43 7.72 25.47 -14.92
N ASP A 44 6.98 25.88 -15.96
CA ASP A 44 6.89 27.28 -16.35
C ASP A 44 5.96 28.06 -15.40
N LEU A 45 6.38 29.26 -15.00
CA LEU A 45 5.51 30.21 -14.33
C LEU A 45 4.71 31.00 -15.36
N VAL A 46 3.42 30.72 -15.48
CA VAL A 46 2.53 31.46 -16.38
C VAL A 46 2.27 32.86 -15.81
N GLY A 47 2.58 33.88 -16.58
CA GLY A 47 2.48 35.27 -16.18
C GLY A 47 3.84 35.99 -16.09
N ALA A 48 4.91 35.26 -15.84
CA ALA A 48 6.26 35.81 -15.75
C ALA A 48 6.91 36.15 -17.11
N GLY A 49 6.25 35.79 -18.23
CA GLY A 49 6.75 36.10 -19.56
C GLY A 49 7.93 35.25 -20.04
N THR A 50 8.23 34.17 -19.34
CA THR A 50 9.27 33.21 -19.69
C THR A 50 8.65 31.96 -20.26
N SER A 51 9.32 31.33 -21.22
CA SER A 51 8.91 30.06 -21.86
C SER A 51 9.88 28.92 -21.55
N SER A 52 10.51 28.94 -20.38
CA SER A 52 11.48 27.94 -19.96
C SER A 52 11.23 27.53 -18.52
N HIS A 53 11.61 26.32 -18.15
CA HIS A 53 11.46 25.75 -16.81
C HIS A 53 11.98 26.71 -15.74
N VAL A 54 11.08 27.30 -14.98
CA VAL A 54 11.41 28.28 -13.92
C VAL A 54 11.30 27.66 -12.54
N LEU A 55 10.32 26.79 -12.35
CA LEU A 55 10.10 26.05 -11.11
C LEU A 55 9.61 24.67 -11.44
N ASP A 56 10.30 23.62 -11.01
CA ASP A 56 9.87 22.25 -11.20
C ASP A 56 9.92 21.44 -9.89
N ILE A 57 9.15 20.38 -9.90
CA ILE A 57 9.15 19.36 -8.83
C ILE A 57 9.68 18.06 -9.42
N THR A 58 10.66 17.48 -8.74
CA THR A 58 11.24 16.19 -9.13
C THR A 58 11.08 15.14 -8.03
N PHE A 59 11.04 13.87 -8.44
CA PHE A 59 11.14 12.71 -7.58
C PHE A 59 12.32 11.87 -8.05
N ASN A 60 13.29 11.56 -7.17
CA ASN A 60 14.54 10.89 -7.55
C ASN A 60 15.21 11.52 -8.78
N ASP A 61 15.40 12.83 -8.78
CA ASP A 61 15.99 13.61 -9.89
C ASP A 61 15.18 13.56 -11.22
N GLN A 62 13.94 13.10 -11.17
CA GLN A 62 13.10 13.04 -12.36
C GLN A 62 11.90 13.98 -12.23
N THR A 63 11.69 14.82 -13.23
CA THR A 63 10.55 15.72 -13.27
C THR A 63 9.25 14.94 -13.09
N TRP A 64 8.40 15.42 -12.22
CA TRP A 64 7.13 14.79 -11.91
C TRP A 64 6.23 14.68 -13.13
N THR A 65 5.97 13.46 -13.57
CA THR A 65 5.06 13.17 -14.68
C THR A 65 3.95 12.21 -14.25
N ALA A 66 2.74 12.40 -14.80
CA ALA A 66 1.59 11.52 -14.54
C ALA A 66 1.66 10.24 -15.38
N ALA A 67 1.07 9.17 -14.87
CA ALA A 67 0.92 7.93 -15.63
C ALA A 67 0.09 8.16 -16.91
N GLY A 68 0.63 7.80 -18.06
CA GLY A 68 -0.01 7.98 -19.37
C GLY A 68 0.51 9.16 -20.17
N ALA A 69 1.51 9.88 -19.66
CA ALA A 69 2.27 10.83 -20.44
C ALA A 69 2.82 10.16 -21.70
N ASP A 70 2.59 10.77 -22.86
CA ASP A 70 3.12 10.25 -24.11
C ASP A 70 4.60 10.61 -24.24
N TYR A 71 5.46 9.72 -23.74
CA TYR A 71 6.91 9.85 -23.83
C TYR A 71 7.47 9.67 -25.24
N THR A 72 6.61 9.44 -26.22
CA THR A 72 7.02 9.16 -27.60
C THR A 72 7.59 10.39 -28.33
N ASP A 73 7.33 11.58 -27.82
CA ASP A 73 7.85 12.83 -28.38
C ASP A 73 9.08 13.39 -27.67
N GLY A 74 9.48 12.76 -26.57
CA GLY A 74 10.65 13.18 -25.77
C GLY A 74 10.38 14.42 -24.91
N SER A 75 9.11 14.75 -24.68
CA SER A 75 8.69 15.84 -23.82
C SER A 75 8.37 15.29 -22.43
N PRO A 76 9.06 15.74 -21.35
CA PRO A 76 8.84 15.23 -19.99
C PRO A 76 7.67 15.87 -19.24
N ASP A 77 6.71 16.46 -19.93
CA ASP A 77 5.94 17.60 -19.44
C ASP A 77 4.62 17.31 -18.75
N ASP A 78 4.22 16.08 -18.43
CA ASP A 78 2.81 15.88 -18.02
C ASP A 78 2.57 15.70 -16.53
N GLY A 79 3.60 15.74 -15.70
CA GLY A 79 3.45 15.46 -14.26
C GLY A 79 2.75 16.56 -13.49
N LEU A 80 3.26 17.75 -13.55
CA LEU A 80 2.65 18.92 -12.95
C LEU A 80 1.36 19.34 -13.68
N PHE A 81 1.16 18.91 -14.93
CA PHE A 81 -0.01 19.30 -15.74
C PHE A 81 -1.33 18.79 -15.14
N ALA A 82 -1.35 17.58 -14.62
CA ALA A 82 -2.53 17.05 -13.94
C ALA A 82 -2.73 17.64 -12.53
N SER A 83 -1.70 18.24 -11.96
CA SER A 83 -1.65 18.72 -10.57
C SER A 83 -0.94 20.07 -10.44
N GLY A 84 -0.91 20.85 -11.51
CA GLY A 84 -0.37 22.20 -11.48
C GLY A 84 -0.91 22.98 -10.28
N PHE A 85 -0.05 23.71 -9.61
CA PHE A 85 -0.41 24.49 -8.43
C PHE A 85 -0.16 25.97 -8.65
N THR A 86 -0.80 26.79 -7.84
CA THR A 86 -0.70 28.24 -7.89
C THR A 86 0.16 28.70 -6.75
N ILE A 87 1.15 29.55 -7.03
CA ILE A 87 1.87 30.30 -6.04
C ILE A 87 1.31 31.71 -5.98
N VAL A 88 1.05 32.17 -4.77
CA VAL A 88 0.44 33.46 -4.49
C VAL A 88 1.36 34.27 -3.58
N GLU A 89 1.57 35.52 -3.92
CA GLU A 89 2.31 36.42 -3.08
C GLU A 89 1.66 36.58 -1.70
N THR A 90 2.43 36.52 -0.63
CA THR A 90 1.92 36.49 0.75
C THR A 90 1.36 37.83 1.24
N ALA A 91 1.86 38.91 0.67
CA ALA A 91 1.35 40.27 0.88
C ALA A 91 1.74 41.13 -0.32
N VAL A 92 1.01 42.20 -0.54
CA VAL A 92 1.34 43.20 -1.56
C VAL A 92 2.80 43.68 -1.38
N ASP A 93 3.58 43.65 -2.43
CA ASP A 93 4.99 44.09 -2.46
C ASP A 93 5.92 43.26 -1.55
N SER A 94 5.60 41.97 -1.30
CA SER A 94 6.44 41.11 -0.43
C SER A 94 7.55 40.40 -1.19
N GLY A 95 7.30 40.03 -2.46
CA GLY A 95 8.16 39.17 -3.27
C GLY A 95 8.31 37.75 -2.71
N ILE A 96 7.45 37.35 -1.73
CA ILE A 96 7.41 36.03 -1.15
C ILE A 96 6.14 35.31 -1.61
N PHE A 97 6.30 34.23 -2.32
CA PHE A 97 5.23 33.44 -2.92
C PHE A 97 5.08 32.10 -2.22
N VAL A 98 3.83 31.67 -2.01
CA VAL A 98 3.52 30.38 -1.39
C VAL A 98 2.53 29.63 -2.26
N GLY A 99 2.80 28.36 -2.48
CA GLY A 99 1.92 27.43 -3.16
C GLY A 99 1.89 26.07 -2.47
N THR A 100 0.86 25.29 -2.76
CA THR A 100 0.68 23.98 -2.15
C THR A 100 0.28 22.94 -3.19
N PHE A 101 0.77 21.71 -3.00
CA PHE A 101 0.32 20.53 -3.74
C PHE A 101 0.32 19.32 -2.80
N GLN A 102 -0.33 18.23 -3.23
CA GLN A 102 -0.28 16.97 -2.48
C GLN A 102 0.77 16.04 -3.09
N VAL A 103 1.54 15.34 -2.23
CA VAL A 103 2.44 14.28 -2.68
C VAL A 103 1.62 13.21 -3.41
N PRO A 104 1.87 12.95 -4.70
CA PRO A 104 1.16 11.90 -5.43
C PRO A 104 1.58 10.52 -4.91
N SER A 105 0.73 9.51 -5.06
CA SER A 105 1.08 8.13 -4.71
C SER A 105 2.06 7.50 -5.69
N THR A 106 2.10 8.00 -6.91
CA THR A 106 2.97 7.48 -7.97
C THR A 106 3.45 8.60 -8.88
N TYR A 107 4.62 8.40 -9.49
CA TYR A 107 5.11 9.22 -10.59
C TYR A 107 5.60 8.33 -11.73
N TYR A 108 5.79 8.88 -12.91
CA TYR A 108 6.34 8.14 -14.04
C TYR A 108 7.87 8.24 -14.04
N ASP A 109 8.55 7.11 -13.93
CA ASP A 109 10.01 7.01 -14.02
C ASP A 109 10.40 6.78 -15.49
N ALA A 110 10.98 7.81 -16.11
CA ALA A 110 11.43 7.76 -17.50
C ALA A 110 12.63 6.80 -17.70
N GLY A 111 13.42 6.59 -16.67
CA GLY A 111 14.55 5.64 -16.72
C GLY A 111 14.09 4.18 -16.76
N GLN A 112 13.00 3.89 -16.07
CA GLN A 112 12.39 2.56 -16.02
C GLN A 112 11.25 2.38 -17.04
N LEU A 113 10.77 3.47 -17.65
CA LEU A 113 9.59 3.51 -18.51
C LEU A 113 8.35 2.91 -17.81
N ALA A 114 8.18 3.24 -16.54
CA ALA A 114 7.11 2.70 -15.69
C ALA A 114 6.61 3.71 -14.67
N THR A 115 5.36 3.57 -14.28
CA THR A 115 4.84 4.27 -13.11
C THR A 115 5.33 3.56 -11.84
N VAL A 116 5.98 4.31 -10.96
CA VAL A 116 6.56 3.82 -9.70
C VAL A 116 5.97 4.59 -8.51
N THR A 117 6.08 4.02 -7.31
CA THR A 117 5.63 4.69 -6.09
C THR A 117 6.54 5.88 -5.75
N THR A 118 5.96 6.93 -5.16
CA THR A 118 6.72 8.02 -4.57
C THR A 118 7.23 7.69 -3.17
N THR A 119 6.67 6.67 -2.53
CA THR A 119 7.06 6.24 -1.18
C THR A 119 8.52 5.80 -1.16
N GLY A 120 9.31 6.33 -0.24
CA GLY A 120 10.73 6.04 -0.12
C GLY A 120 11.63 6.77 -1.13
N THR A 121 11.09 7.78 -1.83
CA THR A 121 11.87 8.61 -2.76
C THR A 121 12.20 9.97 -2.15
N ASP A 122 13.16 10.65 -2.75
CA ASP A 122 13.42 12.06 -2.47
C ASP A 122 12.51 12.93 -3.35
N ILE A 123 12.05 14.05 -2.79
CA ILE A 123 11.33 15.10 -3.51
C ILE A 123 12.18 16.36 -3.49
N GLU A 124 12.30 17.02 -4.62
CA GLU A 124 13.00 18.28 -4.75
C GLU A 124 12.13 19.31 -5.45
N VAL A 125 12.29 20.57 -5.06
CA VAL A 125 11.82 21.71 -5.81
C VAL A 125 13.03 22.51 -6.30
N ASN A 126 13.08 22.80 -7.59
CA ASN A 126 14.15 23.53 -8.23
C ASN A 126 13.58 24.79 -8.86
N TYR A 127 14.21 25.91 -8.56
CA TYR A 127 13.88 27.22 -9.10
C TYR A 127 15.05 27.77 -9.90
N GLN A 128 14.82 28.13 -11.13
CA GLN A 128 15.80 28.78 -11.98
C GLN A 128 15.61 30.30 -11.92
N ASP A 129 16.47 30.93 -11.12
CA ASP A 129 16.58 32.38 -11.07
C ASP A 129 17.40 32.88 -12.28
N TYR A 130 16.73 33.51 -13.25
CA TYR A 130 17.38 34.00 -14.47
C TYR A 130 18.23 35.23 -14.22
N ARG A 131 18.11 35.87 -13.09
CA ARG A 131 18.84 37.08 -12.78
C ARG A 131 19.05 37.26 -11.31
N ASP A 132 20.02 36.55 -10.77
CA ASP A 132 20.41 36.68 -9.39
C ASP A 132 20.98 38.08 -9.06
N GLN A 133 21.36 38.34 -7.81
CA GLN A 133 21.95 39.58 -7.37
C GLN A 133 23.22 39.97 -8.15
N SER A 134 23.94 39.03 -8.74
CA SER A 134 25.12 39.27 -9.58
C SER A 134 24.78 39.53 -11.05
N GLY A 135 23.54 39.29 -11.45
CA GLY A 135 23.06 39.36 -12.83
C GLY A 135 23.27 38.08 -13.63
N GLU A 136 23.59 36.96 -12.96
CA GLU A 136 23.81 35.64 -13.57
C GLU A 136 22.56 34.77 -13.38
N THR A 137 22.41 33.77 -14.24
CA THR A 137 21.38 32.74 -14.07
C THR A 137 21.90 31.69 -13.11
N ILE A 138 21.15 31.41 -12.04
CA ILE A 138 21.47 30.37 -11.06
C ILE A 138 20.25 29.45 -10.87
N GLU A 139 20.53 28.23 -10.46
CA GLU A 139 19.50 27.30 -9.97
C GLU A 139 19.63 27.14 -8.47
N VAL A 140 18.50 27.26 -7.78
CA VAL A 140 18.39 27.07 -6.33
C VAL A 140 17.32 26.02 -6.08
N GLY A 141 17.54 25.15 -5.10
CA GLY A 141 16.61 24.06 -4.83
C GLY A 141 16.50 23.76 -3.33
N ALA A 142 15.45 23.04 -3.00
CA ALA A 142 15.26 22.45 -1.68
C ALA A 142 14.80 21.00 -1.84
N GLY A 143 15.31 20.11 -0.99
CA GLY A 143 14.99 18.70 -0.98
C GLY A 143 14.28 18.29 0.31
N ALA A 144 13.45 17.26 0.21
CA ALA A 144 12.84 16.58 1.34
C ALA A 144 12.69 15.07 1.00
N ALA A 145 12.48 14.24 2.01
CA ALA A 145 12.27 12.81 1.81
C ALA A 145 10.78 12.45 1.90
N ILE A 146 10.33 11.50 1.07
CA ILE A 146 9.03 10.87 1.23
C ILE A 146 9.24 9.56 1.97
N ASN A 147 8.82 9.53 3.23
CA ASN A 147 9.04 8.39 4.10
C ASN A 147 8.29 7.17 3.62
N ALA A 148 8.96 6.02 3.69
CA ALA A 148 8.36 4.69 3.60
C ALA A 148 8.28 4.07 4.99
N ASN A 149 7.33 3.16 5.18
CA ASN A 149 7.13 2.43 6.41
C ASN A 149 7.28 0.94 6.15
N THR A 150 7.86 0.24 7.11
CA THR A 150 7.94 -1.21 6.98
C THR A 150 6.60 -1.85 7.32
N GLY A 151 6.01 -2.51 6.36
CA GLY A 151 4.78 -3.27 6.53
C GLY A 151 4.97 -4.53 7.37
N SER A 152 3.90 -5.00 7.99
CA SER A 152 3.88 -6.24 8.78
C SER A 152 2.62 -7.05 8.50
N ILE A 153 2.71 -8.38 8.72
CA ILE A 153 1.59 -9.29 8.59
C ILE A 153 1.46 -10.16 9.83
N ALA A 154 0.24 -10.40 10.28
CA ALA A 154 -0.04 -11.26 11.43
C ALA A 154 -1.32 -12.07 11.23
N LEU A 155 -1.32 -13.29 11.74
CA LEU A 155 -2.49 -14.12 11.94
C LEU A 155 -3.11 -13.83 13.32
N ASP A 156 -4.43 -13.97 13.46
CA ASP A 156 -5.12 -13.81 14.75
C ASP A 156 -4.77 -14.92 15.76
N ARG A 157 -4.19 -16.04 15.28
CA ARG A 157 -3.85 -17.22 16.09
C ARG A 157 -2.60 -17.89 15.61
N THR A 158 -1.89 -18.49 16.54
CA THR A 158 -0.76 -19.40 16.27
C THR A 158 -1.22 -20.85 16.04
N VAL A 159 -2.43 -21.20 16.48
CA VAL A 159 -3.05 -22.52 16.30
C VAL A 159 -4.53 -22.36 15.97
N TYR A 160 -4.92 -22.83 14.81
CA TYR A 160 -6.32 -22.94 14.43
C TYR A 160 -6.87 -24.32 14.77
N PRO A 161 -7.96 -24.42 15.55
CA PRO A 161 -8.53 -25.71 15.88
C PRO A 161 -9.22 -26.31 14.66
N VAL A 162 -8.89 -27.56 14.36
CA VAL A 162 -9.60 -28.37 13.37
C VAL A 162 -10.52 -29.31 14.15
N PRO A 163 -11.84 -29.22 13.99
CA PRO A 163 -12.75 -30.13 14.68
C PRO A 163 -12.53 -31.57 14.20
N TYR A 164 -12.50 -32.50 15.15
CA TYR A 164 -12.54 -33.93 14.83
C TYR A 164 -13.95 -34.34 14.44
N GLY A 165 -14.09 -35.14 13.41
CA GLY A 165 -15.37 -35.72 13.01
C GLY A 165 -15.93 -35.12 11.74
N ALA A 166 -15.11 -34.89 10.73
CA ALA A 166 -15.55 -34.56 9.41
C ALA A 166 -16.44 -35.66 8.84
N SER A 167 -17.38 -35.27 7.98
CA SER A 167 -18.35 -36.15 7.32
C SER A 167 -17.69 -37.39 6.75
N SER A 168 -18.14 -38.52 7.20
CA SER A 168 -17.89 -39.77 6.52
C SER A 168 -19.21 -40.47 6.21
N THR A 169 -19.38 -40.81 4.98
CA THR A 169 -20.48 -41.71 4.51
C THR A 169 -20.26 -43.15 4.97
N THR A 170 -19.14 -43.46 5.63
CA THR A 170 -18.78 -44.84 6.03
C THR A 170 -18.20 -44.89 7.43
N GLY A 171 -19.07 -44.99 8.42
CA GLY A 171 -18.76 -45.63 9.71
C GLY A 171 -17.71 -45.06 10.61
N GLN A 172 -17.30 -43.84 10.49
CA GLN A 172 -16.32 -43.24 11.39
C GLN A 172 -16.95 -42.71 12.69
N SER A 173 -16.24 -42.88 13.79
CA SER A 173 -16.64 -42.40 15.10
C SER A 173 -16.29 -40.94 15.27
N GLY A 174 -17.21 -40.03 14.94
CA GLY A 174 -17.09 -38.62 15.22
C GLY A 174 -18.16 -38.17 16.20
N PHE A 175 -18.09 -36.90 16.62
CA PHE A 175 -19.16 -36.28 17.40
C PHE A 175 -20.44 -36.20 16.58
N LYS A 176 -21.54 -36.72 17.13
CA LYS A 176 -22.86 -36.53 16.56
C LYS A 176 -23.36 -35.14 16.85
N GLN A 177 -23.88 -34.48 15.87
CA GLN A 177 -24.60 -33.22 16.06
C GLN A 177 -25.77 -33.44 17.03
N HIS A 178 -25.97 -32.54 17.97
CA HIS A 178 -27.01 -32.62 18.97
C HIS A 178 -28.39 -32.67 18.31
N ALA A 179 -29.08 -33.79 18.55
CA ALA A 179 -30.52 -33.93 18.64
C ALA A 179 -31.44 -33.42 17.52
N THR A 180 -31.05 -33.33 16.32
CA THR A 180 -31.98 -33.52 15.23
C THR A 180 -31.88 -34.99 14.77
N ALA A 181 -32.99 -35.64 14.56
CA ALA A 181 -33.12 -37.08 14.41
C ALA A 181 -32.38 -37.72 13.23
N SER A 182 -31.40 -37.10 12.71
CA SER A 182 -30.50 -37.57 11.68
C SER A 182 -29.13 -37.82 12.30
N SER A 183 -28.61 -38.98 12.15
CA SER A 183 -27.36 -39.50 12.64
C SER A 183 -26.13 -38.86 11.97
N THR A 184 -26.13 -37.57 11.77
CA THR A 184 -25.05 -36.85 11.11
C THR A 184 -23.96 -36.52 12.10
N LEU A 185 -22.76 -37.00 11.80
CA LEU A 185 -21.50 -36.49 12.35
C LEU A 185 -21.33 -35.03 12.01
N LEU A 186 -20.46 -34.33 12.72
CA LEU A 186 -20.05 -32.99 12.30
C LEU A 186 -19.60 -33.07 10.85
N ASP A 187 -20.33 -32.38 9.99
CA ASP A 187 -19.94 -32.30 8.59
C ASP A 187 -18.59 -31.60 8.45
N ALA A 188 -17.87 -31.90 7.38
CA ALA A 188 -16.73 -31.11 6.97
C ALA A 188 -17.17 -29.65 6.86
N GLY A 189 -16.39 -28.74 7.40
CA GLY A 189 -16.69 -27.33 7.45
C GLY A 189 -15.51 -26.51 7.00
N ASN A 190 -15.59 -25.24 7.32
CA ASN A 190 -14.51 -24.30 7.02
C ASN A 190 -13.91 -23.76 8.31
N VAL A 191 -12.60 -23.55 8.29
CA VAL A 191 -11.88 -22.74 9.26
C VAL A 191 -11.62 -21.38 8.60
N THR A 192 -12.00 -20.31 9.27
CA THR A 192 -11.67 -18.96 8.81
C THR A 192 -10.33 -18.56 9.42
N VAL A 193 -9.43 -18.15 8.56
CA VAL A 193 -8.12 -17.60 8.91
C VAL A 193 -8.21 -16.09 8.75
N HIS A 194 -7.99 -15.37 9.85
CA HIS A 194 -8.01 -13.92 9.87
C HIS A 194 -6.59 -13.40 9.75
N VAL A 195 -6.37 -12.53 8.77
CA VAL A 195 -5.06 -11.92 8.51
C VAL A 195 -5.19 -10.42 8.66
N ARG A 196 -4.22 -9.84 9.34
CA ARG A 196 -4.04 -8.41 9.48
C ARG A 196 -2.71 -8.02 8.84
N VAL A 197 -2.77 -7.06 7.93
CA VAL A 197 -1.61 -6.33 7.39
C VAL A 197 -1.61 -4.95 8.03
N THR A 198 -0.47 -4.51 8.54
CA THR A 198 -0.29 -3.14 9.01
C THR A 198 0.77 -2.50 8.13
N ASP A 199 0.37 -1.48 7.39
CA ASP A 199 1.23 -0.76 6.47
C ASP A 199 0.68 0.66 6.27
N ALA A 200 1.40 1.63 6.79
CA ALA A 200 0.99 3.03 6.74
C ALA A 200 1.16 3.65 5.34
N ASP A 201 1.89 2.99 4.44
CA ASP A 201 2.12 3.50 3.08
C ASP A 201 0.86 3.38 2.20
N TYR A 202 -0.06 2.49 2.59
CA TYR A 202 -1.38 2.36 1.97
C TYR A 202 -2.46 3.22 2.62
N ASP A 203 -2.18 3.91 3.73
CA ASP A 203 -3.07 4.88 4.38
C ASP A 203 -2.89 6.25 3.72
N VAL A 204 -3.59 6.46 2.62
CA VAL A 204 -3.49 7.67 1.79
C VAL A 204 -4.67 8.61 1.93
N SER A 205 -5.73 8.19 2.64
CA SER A 205 -6.96 8.96 2.81
C SER A 205 -7.37 9.06 4.27
N ALA A 206 -7.24 10.22 4.87
CA ALA A 206 -7.68 10.45 6.25
C ALA A 206 -9.20 10.35 6.47
N ALA A 207 -10.00 10.35 5.40
CA ALA A 207 -11.47 10.42 5.48
C ALA A 207 -12.19 9.18 4.95
N GLY A 208 -11.50 8.29 4.23
CA GLY A 208 -12.05 7.07 3.61
C GLY A 208 -11.19 5.86 3.95
N GLU A 209 -11.78 4.67 3.91
CA GLU A 209 -11.05 3.42 4.04
C GLU A 209 -10.26 3.14 2.76
N ASP A 210 -8.97 2.95 2.89
CA ASP A 210 -8.06 2.63 1.79
C ASP A 210 -8.02 1.14 1.49
N LYS A 211 -7.35 0.75 0.40
CA LYS A 211 -7.28 -0.63 -0.07
C LYS A 211 -5.89 -1.00 -0.55
N ILE A 212 -5.42 -2.14 -0.10
CA ILE A 212 -4.28 -2.81 -0.72
C ILE A 212 -4.81 -3.58 -1.94
N GLN A 213 -4.38 -3.22 -3.16
CA GLN A 213 -4.86 -3.82 -4.40
C GLN A 213 -3.81 -4.00 -5.50
N ASP A 214 -2.57 -3.65 -5.25
CA ASP A 214 -1.44 -3.63 -6.20
C ASP A 214 -0.24 -4.49 -5.76
N THR A 215 -0.36 -5.14 -4.61
CA THR A 215 0.62 -6.09 -4.10
C THR A 215 -0.01 -7.47 -3.87
N THR A 216 0.69 -8.36 -3.16
CA THR A 216 0.18 -9.71 -2.93
C THR A 216 0.25 -10.12 -1.46
N VAL A 217 -0.89 -10.61 -0.96
CA VAL A 217 -0.97 -11.40 0.27
C VAL A 217 -1.27 -12.83 -0.11
N THR A 218 -0.30 -13.71 0.09
CA THR A 218 -0.39 -15.11 -0.33
C THR A 218 -0.65 -16.02 0.87
N PHE A 219 -1.66 -16.88 0.74
CA PHE A 219 -1.98 -17.91 1.72
C PHE A 219 -1.46 -19.25 1.22
N LYS A 220 -0.45 -19.79 1.89
CA LYS A 220 0.21 -21.04 1.50
C LYS A 220 0.01 -22.10 2.58
N LEU A 221 -0.56 -23.24 2.18
CA LEU A 221 -0.73 -24.38 3.05
C LEU A 221 0.40 -25.40 2.83
N GLN A 222 1.00 -25.88 3.91
CA GLN A 222 2.08 -26.85 3.90
C GLN A 222 1.65 -28.11 4.63
N ARG A 223 1.93 -29.26 4.02
CA ARG A 223 1.71 -30.61 4.55
C ARG A 223 2.95 -31.43 4.35
N GLY A 224 3.70 -31.68 5.43
CA GLY A 224 5.02 -32.31 5.33
C GLY A 224 5.96 -31.52 4.41
N SER A 225 6.49 -32.16 3.38
CA SER A 225 7.38 -31.52 2.39
C SER A 225 6.62 -30.84 1.24
N ASN A 226 5.31 -31.00 1.18
CA ASN A 226 4.50 -30.43 0.08
C ASN A 226 3.81 -29.14 0.50
N SER A 227 3.67 -28.22 -0.43
CA SER A 227 2.98 -26.96 -0.20
C SER A 227 2.14 -26.54 -1.41
N THR A 228 1.10 -25.77 -1.15
CA THR A 228 0.24 -25.19 -2.20
C THR A 228 -0.25 -23.82 -1.78
N THR A 229 -0.35 -22.90 -2.74
CA THR A 229 -1.03 -21.63 -2.53
C THR A 229 -2.53 -21.88 -2.60
N VAL A 230 -3.24 -21.55 -1.55
CA VAL A 230 -4.70 -21.74 -1.46
C VAL A 230 -5.46 -20.51 -1.91
N PHE A 231 -4.88 -19.32 -1.69
CA PHE A 231 -5.46 -18.05 -2.06
C PHE A 231 -4.41 -16.96 -2.21
N THR A 232 -4.76 -15.91 -2.92
CA THR A 232 -3.97 -14.68 -3.03
C THR A 232 -4.93 -13.50 -3.00
N ALA A 233 -4.76 -12.62 -2.03
CA ALA A 233 -5.44 -11.34 -1.87
C ALA A 233 -4.50 -10.17 -2.15
N GLY A 234 -4.94 -8.94 -1.96
CA GLY A 234 -4.15 -7.74 -2.16
C GLY A 234 -4.01 -7.34 -3.63
N ASN A 235 -4.84 -7.88 -4.49
CA ASN A 235 -4.88 -7.55 -5.92
C ASN A 235 -6.24 -6.93 -6.29
N ALA A 236 -6.36 -6.39 -7.49
CA ALA A 236 -7.58 -5.70 -7.94
C ALA A 236 -8.86 -6.55 -7.89
N ALA A 237 -8.75 -7.89 -7.97
CA ALA A 237 -9.90 -8.80 -7.87
C ALA A 237 -10.31 -9.09 -6.41
N TYR A 238 -9.35 -9.03 -5.50
CA TYR A 238 -9.51 -9.33 -4.08
C TYR A 238 -8.73 -8.30 -3.24
N PRO A 239 -9.17 -7.03 -3.24
CA PRO A 239 -8.51 -5.99 -2.46
C PRO A 239 -8.71 -6.22 -0.97
N ILE A 240 -7.70 -5.88 -0.17
CA ILE A 240 -7.79 -5.90 1.29
C ILE A 240 -8.16 -4.50 1.74
N THR A 241 -9.24 -4.38 2.50
CA THR A 241 -9.78 -3.07 2.92
C THR A 241 -9.29 -2.70 4.31
N GLU A 242 -9.03 -1.44 4.49
CA GLU A 242 -8.67 -0.87 5.78
C GLU A 242 -9.81 -1.02 6.80
N VAL A 243 -9.48 -1.22 8.08
CA VAL A 243 -10.47 -1.43 9.16
C VAL A 243 -11.19 -0.15 9.57
N SER A 244 -10.55 0.98 9.38
CA SER A 244 -11.13 2.32 9.61
C SER A 244 -10.25 3.37 8.96
N PRO A 245 -10.80 4.51 8.54
CA PRO A 245 -10.03 5.59 7.94
C PRO A 245 -8.82 5.98 8.79
N ASN A 246 -7.68 6.21 8.16
CA ASN A 246 -6.43 6.66 8.77
C ASN A 246 -5.88 5.70 9.85
N SER A 247 -6.06 4.39 9.67
CA SER A 247 -5.55 3.37 10.60
C SER A 247 -4.27 2.69 10.11
N GLY A 248 -4.05 2.64 8.80
CA GLY A 248 -2.99 1.86 8.18
C GLY A 248 -3.07 0.36 8.48
N VAL A 249 -4.26 -0.13 8.89
CA VAL A 249 -4.51 -1.52 9.27
C VAL A 249 -5.54 -2.13 8.34
N PHE A 250 -5.19 -3.20 7.68
CA PHE A 250 -5.99 -3.89 6.66
C PHE A 250 -6.26 -5.31 7.09
N GLU A 251 -7.50 -5.80 6.90
CA GLU A 251 -7.90 -7.15 7.31
C GLU A 251 -8.51 -7.95 6.17
N TRP A 252 -8.22 -9.26 6.18
CA TRP A 252 -8.78 -10.23 5.25
C TRP A 252 -9.13 -11.53 5.94
N ASP A 253 -10.29 -12.06 5.60
CA ASP A 253 -10.80 -13.33 6.09
C ASP A 253 -10.78 -14.40 4.99
N GLN A 254 -9.95 -15.42 5.17
CA GLN A 254 -9.89 -16.54 4.24
C GLN A 254 -10.51 -17.80 4.85
N SER A 255 -11.59 -18.26 4.22
CA SER A 255 -12.25 -19.51 4.59
C SER A 255 -11.62 -20.69 3.85
N ILE A 256 -11.18 -21.72 4.60
CA ILE A 256 -10.54 -22.92 4.05
C ILE A 256 -11.25 -24.16 4.60
N GLY A 257 -11.64 -25.09 3.73
CA GLY A 257 -12.26 -26.35 4.11
C GLY A 257 -11.34 -27.26 4.91
N PHE A 258 -11.87 -27.97 5.89
CA PHE A 258 -11.15 -29.00 6.64
C PHE A 258 -11.77 -30.39 6.47
N ALA A 259 -10.97 -31.44 6.70
CA ALA A 259 -11.41 -32.83 6.70
C ALA A 259 -10.76 -33.61 7.85
N ASP A 260 -11.44 -34.68 8.29
CA ASP A 260 -10.92 -35.63 9.26
C ASP A 260 -10.13 -36.73 8.52
N GLY A 261 -8.84 -36.46 8.37
CA GLY A 261 -7.93 -37.38 7.67
C GLY A 261 -7.98 -37.27 6.14
N PRO A 262 -7.06 -37.95 5.46
CA PRO A 262 -6.99 -37.92 4.00
C PRO A 262 -8.23 -38.60 3.36
N THR A 263 -8.81 -37.87 2.42
CA THR A 263 -9.94 -38.35 1.58
C THR A 263 -9.61 -38.09 0.11
N THR A 264 -10.50 -38.48 -0.82
CA THR A 264 -10.35 -38.19 -2.24
C THR A 264 -10.29 -36.68 -2.49
N ASP A 265 -11.09 -35.90 -1.75
CA ASP A 265 -11.19 -34.46 -1.89
C ASP A 265 -10.14 -33.73 -1.03
N CYS A 266 -9.55 -34.43 -0.05
CA CYS A 266 -8.49 -33.92 0.81
C CYS A 266 -7.36 -34.96 0.93
N PRO A 267 -6.54 -35.13 -0.10
CA PRO A 267 -5.50 -36.15 -0.14
C PRO A 267 -4.37 -35.85 0.84
N SER A 268 -3.64 -36.90 1.21
CA SER A 268 -2.43 -36.77 2.08
C SER A 268 -1.32 -35.94 1.49
N GLN A 269 -1.36 -35.68 0.19
CA GLN A 269 -0.43 -34.83 -0.54
C GLN A 269 -1.20 -33.90 -1.48
N PHE A 270 -0.66 -32.69 -1.71
CA PHE A 270 -1.26 -31.75 -2.66
C PHE A 270 -0.95 -32.08 -4.14
N ALA A 271 -0.36 -33.23 -4.43
CA ALA A 271 0.01 -33.63 -5.78
C ALA A 271 -1.22 -33.84 -6.69
N GLY A 272 -1.14 -33.39 -7.91
CA GLY A 272 -2.12 -33.66 -8.95
C GLY A 272 -3.32 -32.72 -9.02
N LYS A 273 -3.22 -31.55 -8.45
CA LYS A 273 -4.26 -30.52 -8.59
C LYS A 273 -4.22 -29.88 -9.96
N GLY A 274 -5.17 -30.31 -10.79
CA GLY A 274 -5.50 -29.60 -12.02
C GLY A 274 -6.03 -28.20 -11.71
N SER A 275 -5.71 -27.24 -12.58
CA SER A 275 -6.27 -25.91 -12.57
C SER A 275 -7.81 -25.97 -12.57
N GLY A 276 -8.45 -25.61 -11.48
CA GLY A 276 -9.89 -25.40 -11.47
C GLY A 276 -10.70 -25.96 -10.31
N GLY A 277 -10.09 -26.37 -9.23
CA GLY A 277 -10.85 -26.84 -8.09
C GLY A 277 -10.27 -26.40 -6.75
N ASN A 278 -11.06 -25.76 -5.93
CA ASN A 278 -10.87 -25.50 -4.51
C ASN A 278 -10.60 -26.78 -3.70
N GLN A 279 -9.42 -27.37 -3.88
CA GLN A 279 -9.08 -28.64 -3.22
C GLN A 279 -7.96 -28.49 -2.20
N ALA A 280 -7.62 -27.27 -1.84
CA ALA A 280 -6.85 -27.08 -0.66
C ALA A 280 -7.78 -27.27 0.54
N CYS A 281 -7.61 -28.36 1.24
CA CYS A 281 -8.31 -28.64 2.48
C CYS A 281 -7.29 -28.85 3.59
N ILE A 282 -7.67 -28.47 4.79
CA ILE A 282 -6.86 -28.55 5.98
C ILE A 282 -6.98 -29.95 6.58
N LEU A 283 -5.84 -30.51 6.96
CA LEU A 283 -5.75 -31.68 7.85
C LEU A 283 -5.02 -31.27 9.13
N GLN A 284 -5.23 -32.04 10.18
CA GLN A 284 -4.43 -31.88 11.40
C GLN A 284 -2.93 -31.96 11.09
N GLY A 285 -2.16 -31.05 11.68
CA GLY A 285 -0.72 -30.96 11.48
C GLY A 285 -0.29 -30.14 10.26
N ASP A 286 -1.23 -29.62 9.48
CA ASP A 286 -0.90 -28.68 8.42
C ASP A 286 -0.46 -27.33 8.99
N ILE A 287 0.36 -26.62 8.23
CA ILE A 287 0.83 -25.27 8.55
C ILE A 287 0.31 -24.32 7.49
N ILE A 288 -0.30 -23.24 7.91
CA ILE A 288 -0.57 -22.10 7.04
C ILE A 288 0.53 -21.05 7.22
N THR A 289 1.04 -20.55 6.11
CA THR A 289 1.94 -19.41 6.06
C THR A 289 1.27 -18.33 5.23
N VAL A 290 1.16 -17.15 5.79
CA VAL A 290 0.75 -15.95 5.08
C VAL A 290 1.97 -15.11 4.79
N THR A 291 2.01 -14.54 3.60
CA THR A 291 3.15 -13.77 3.10
C THR A 291 2.64 -12.48 2.52
N TYR A 292 3.15 -11.37 2.96
CA TYR A 292 2.89 -10.04 2.43
C TYR A 292 4.15 -9.50 1.76
N THR A 293 4.01 -8.95 0.56
CA THR A 293 5.08 -8.23 -0.11
C THR A 293 4.84 -6.75 0.07
N ASP A 294 5.66 -6.16 0.93
CA ASP A 294 5.79 -4.73 1.10
C ASP A 294 6.59 -4.18 -0.09
N THR A 295 6.05 -3.23 -0.80
CA THR A 295 6.67 -2.69 -2.02
C THR A 295 7.76 -1.68 -1.72
N ALA A 296 7.69 -1.02 -0.55
CA ALA A 296 8.68 -0.04 -0.10
C ALA A 296 8.76 -0.02 1.43
N ASP A 297 9.69 -0.76 2.00
CA ASP A 297 9.96 -0.73 3.44
C ASP A 297 10.60 0.62 3.87
N ALA A 298 10.89 0.78 5.15
CA ALA A 298 11.50 2.00 5.69
C ALA A 298 12.85 2.38 5.05
N SER A 299 13.42 1.52 4.21
CA SER A 299 14.61 1.81 3.40
C SER A 299 14.28 2.11 1.93
N GLY A 300 13.00 2.15 1.57
CA GLY A 300 12.52 2.31 0.20
C GLY A 300 12.70 1.06 -0.67
N GLN A 301 13.00 -0.10 -0.06
CA GLN A 301 13.21 -1.34 -0.78
C GLN A 301 12.03 -2.30 -0.60
N SER A 302 11.75 -3.10 -1.63
CA SER A 302 10.73 -4.14 -1.50
C SER A 302 11.21 -5.25 -0.57
N GLN A 303 10.37 -5.62 0.39
CA GLN A 303 10.62 -6.76 1.26
C GLN A 303 9.40 -7.67 1.40
N THR A 304 9.66 -8.90 1.85
CA THR A 304 8.62 -9.89 2.10
C THR A 304 8.58 -10.24 3.58
N VAL A 305 7.42 -10.07 4.19
CA VAL A 305 7.16 -10.43 5.59
C VAL A 305 6.18 -11.60 5.66
N THR A 306 6.34 -12.45 6.68
CA THR A 306 5.54 -13.67 6.82
C THR A 306 5.12 -13.92 8.25
N ASP A 307 3.94 -14.55 8.41
CA ASP A 307 3.52 -15.17 9.66
C ASP A 307 2.95 -16.56 9.40
N SER A 308 2.93 -17.43 10.40
CA SER A 308 2.48 -18.80 10.25
C SER A 308 1.76 -19.35 11.48
N ALA A 309 0.81 -20.23 11.22
CA ALA A 309 0.06 -20.94 12.25
C ALA A 309 -0.10 -22.42 11.90
N THR A 310 -0.36 -23.22 12.90
CA THR A 310 -0.65 -24.66 12.70
C THR A 310 -2.14 -24.94 12.81
N PHE A 311 -2.58 -25.99 12.11
CA PHE A 311 -3.90 -26.56 12.29
C PHE A 311 -3.81 -27.81 13.19
N ASP A 312 -4.44 -27.76 14.34
CA ASP A 312 -4.33 -28.86 15.31
C ASP A 312 -5.64 -29.15 16.03
N LEU A 313 -5.74 -30.36 16.55
CA LEU A 313 -6.81 -30.75 17.44
C LEU A 313 -6.54 -30.19 18.84
N ARG A 314 -7.56 -29.68 19.49
CA ARG A 314 -7.46 -29.24 20.89
C ARG A 314 -8.17 -30.24 21.80
N ASN A 315 -7.51 -30.53 22.92
CA ASN A 315 -8.13 -31.35 23.96
C ASN A 315 -9.27 -30.57 24.63
N GLY A 316 -10.45 -31.17 24.66
CA GLY A 316 -11.55 -30.69 25.48
C GLY A 316 -11.31 -30.98 26.97
N VAL A 317 -11.75 -30.08 27.83
CA VAL A 317 -11.78 -30.30 29.29
C VAL A 317 -13.23 -30.33 29.71
N LEU A 318 -13.65 -31.42 30.31
CA LEU A 318 -14.96 -31.55 30.94
C LEU A 318 -14.80 -31.56 32.44
N GLN A 319 -15.50 -30.68 33.12
CA GLN A 319 -15.54 -30.62 34.57
C GLN A 319 -17.00 -30.64 35.07
N SER A 320 -17.22 -31.36 36.15
CA SER A 320 -18.46 -31.28 36.91
C SER A 320 -18.38 -30.09 37.86
N ASP A 321 -19.47 -29.37 38.02
CA ASP A 321 -19.57 -28.27 39.00
C ASP A 321 -19.56 -28.75 40.44
N LYS A 322 -19.88 -30.05 40.63
CA LYS A 322 -19.88 -30.71 41.98
C LYS A 322 -19.21 -32.07 41.89
N SER A 323 -18.54 -32.42 42.95
CA SER A 323 -17.96 -33.75 43.13
C SER A 323 -18.95 -34.79 43.61
N VAL A 324 -20.09 -34.36 44.15
CA VAL A 324 -21.18 -35.23 44.67
C VAL A 324 -22.52 -34.53 44.34
N TYR A 325 -23.48 -35.28 43.87
CA TYR A 325 -24.86 -34.85 43.61
C TYR A 325 -25.80 -35.53 44.56
#